data_4669e7de13bc3a338b992c901ce0bb07
#
_entry.id   4669e7de13bc3a338b992c901ce0bb07
#
_cell.length_a   1.000
_cell.length_b   1.000
_cell.length_c   1.000
_cell.angle_alpha   90.00
_cell.angle_beta   90.00
_cell.angle_gamma   90.00
#
_symmetry.space_group_name_H-M   'P 1'
#
loop_
_entity.id
_entity.type
_entity.pdbx_description
1 polymer ?
#
loop_
_entity_poly.entity_id
_entity_poly.type
_entity_poly.pdbx_seq_one_letter_code
_entity_poly.pdbx_strand_id
1 'polypeptide(L)'
;MPATFQELESNAALNSCENLELFCKAIGNSVESIDIYVPQIALGSGAASQFLDTGEKIQVPMTRLDDFVDDKGLTRVDFIKADIEGGELALLRGGEQLLTKFHPTILIEIVDIHCQRFGHSPEDVYNCLVGKGYTGRHITAQGELVDLDPRHLPNGNFLFEPQSS
;
A
#
# COMPACT_ATOMS: atom_id res chain seq x y z
N MET A 1 13.17 4.54 2.72
CA MET A 1 14.30 5.49 2.54
C MET A 1 15.00 5.64 3.87
N PRO A 2 16.34 5.58 3.96
CA PRO A 2 17.02 5.58 5.27
C PRO A 2 16.72 6.82 6.10
N ALA A 3 16.74 8.02 5.50
CA ALA A 3 16.46 9.27 6.24
C ALA A 3 15.01 9.34 6.75
N THR A 4 14.03 9.08 5.88
CA THR A 4 12.60 9.05 6.25
C THR A 4 12.31 7.93 7.26
N PHE A 5 13.02 6.82 7.17
CA PHE A 5 12.88 5.73 8.13
C PHE A 5 13.41 6.12 9.52
N GLN A 6 14.55 6.83 9.58
CA GLN A 6 15.08 7.38 10.84
C GLN A 6 14.12 8.40 11.46
N GLU A 7 13.47 9.22 10.65
CA GLU A 7 12.43 10.15 11.13
C GLU A 7 11.23 9.38 11.67
N LEU A 8 10.79 8.31 11.01
CA LEU A 8 9.72 7.44 11.49
C LEU A 8 10.08 6.78 12.83
N GLU A 9 11.29 6.24 12.97
CA GLU A 9 11.78 5.66 14.22
C GLU A 9 11.78 6.71 15.35
N SER A 10 12.27 7.92 15.03
CA SER A 10 12.30 9.04 15.99
C SER A 10 10.89 9.45 16.42
N ASN A 11 9.95 9.55 15.47
CA ASN A 11 8.56 9.89 15.75
C ASN A 11 7.85 8.81 16.58
N ALA A 12 8.10 7.53 16.29
CA ALA A 12 7.57 6.43 17.09
C ALA A 12 8.08 6.48 18.54
N ALA A 13 9.36 6.75 18.72
CA ALA A 13 9.98 6.88 20.05
C ALA A 13 9.44 8.09 20.81
N LEU A 14 9.33 9.26 20.18
CA LEU A 14 8.80 10.49 20.78
C LEU A 14 7.34 10.34 21.25
N ASN A 15 6.55 9.52 20.56
CA ASN A 15 5.15 9.26 20.90
C ASN A 15 4.96 8.01 21.78
N SER A 16 6.04 7.37 22.24
CA SER A 16 5.99 6.16 23.06
C SER A 16 5.14 5.04 22.44
N CYS A 17 5.26 4.84 21.13
CA CYS A 17 4.54 3.81 20.39
C CYS A 17 5.21 2.44 20.62
N GLU A 18 4.92 1.77 21.73
CA GLU A 18 5.53 0.48 22.08
C GLU A 18 4.98 -0.71 21.29
N ASN A 19 3.87 -0.54 20.60
CA ASN A 19 3.17 -1.57 19.80
C ASN A 19 3.51 -1.54 18.31
N LEU A 20 4.56 -0.83 17.90
CA LEU A 20 5.02 -0.72 16.53
C LEU A 20 6.27 -1.57 16.28
N GLU A 21 6.27 -2.26 15.15
CA GLU A 21 7.46 -2.86 14.55
C GLU A 21 7.72 -2.22 13.19
N LEU A 22 8.85 -1.57 13.01
CA LEU A 22 9.18 -0.75 11.84
C LEU A 22 10.15 -1.47 10.92
N PHE A 23 9.91 -1.38 9.59
CA PHE A 23 10.73 -2.04 8.59
C PHE A 23 11.08 -1.09 7.44
N CYS A 24 12.36 -1.00 7.11
CA CYS A 24 12.84 -0.24 5.94
C CYS A 24 12.85 -1.14 4.70
N LYS A 25 11.64 -1.52 4.23
CA LYS A 25 11.44 -2.41 3.07
C LYS A 25 10.29 -1.89 2.21
N ALA A 26 10.36 -2.20 0.91
CA ALA A 26 9.21 -2.08 0.02
C ALA A 26 8.42 -3.40 0.02
N ILE A 27 7.12 -3.31 -0.22
CA ILE A 27 6.25 -4.47 -0.45
C ILE A 27 5.77 -4.43 -1.90
N GLY A 28 5.88 -5.56 -2.58
CA GLY A 28 5.46 -5.71 -3.97
C GLY A 28 5.11 -7.16 -4.30
N ASN A 29 5.24 -7.55 -5.56
CA ASN A 29 4.93 -8.89 -6.05
C ASN A 29 6.16 -9.78 -6.29
N SER A 30 7.36 -9.30 -5.97
CA SER A 30 8.64 -10.00 -6.17
C SER A 30 9.60 -9.75 -5.00
N VAL A 31 10.64 -10.60 -4.92
CA VAL A 31 11.75 -10.43 -3.96
C VAL A 31 12.97 -9.93 -4.73
N GLU A 32 13.28 -8.66 -4.58
CA GLU A 32 14.37 -8.02 -5.29
C GLU A 32 14.81 -6.73 -4.58
N SER A 33 15.84 -6.06 -5.08
CA SER A 33 16.15 -4.68 -4.71
C SER A 33 15.65 -3.75 -5.80
N ILE A 34 14.85 -2.78 -5.43
CA ILE A 34 14.31 -1.77 -6.34
C ILE A 34 14.99 -0.42 -6.14
N ASP A 35 15.07 0.35 -7.20
CA ASP A 35 15.52 1.73 -7.16
C ASP A 35 14.33 2.66 -6.90
N ILE A 36 14.42 3.48 -5.86
CA ILE A 36 13.44 4.52 -5.55
C ILE A 36 14.11 5.88 -5.73
N TYR A 37 13.44 6.80 -6.41
CA TYR A 37 13.90 8.16 -6.61
C TYR A 37 13.22 9.10 -5.61
N VAL A 38 14.04 9.87 -4.88
CA VAL A 38 13.58 10.85 -3.90
C VAL A 38 13.76 12.24 -4.49
N PRO A 39 12.68 12.99 -4.76
CA PRO A 39 12.79 14.35 -5.25
C PRO A 39 13.53 15.24 -4.26
N GLN A 40 14.52 16.02 -4.72
CA GLN A 40 15.27 16.95 -3.86
C GLN A 40 14.42 18.05 -3.23
N ILE A 41 13.24 18.33 -3.77
CA ILE A 41 12.33 19.41 -3.33
C ILE A 41 11.27 18.88 -2.33
N ALA A 42 11.20 17.57 -2.11
CA ALA A 42 10.15 16.95 -1.29
C ALA A 42 10.56 16.69 0.17
N LEU A 43 11.38 17.53 0.76
CA LEU A 43 11.62 17.52 2.21
C LEU A 43 10.29 17.88 2.92
N GLY A 44 9.48 16.86 3.18
CA GLY A 44 8.21 16.98 3.89
C GLY A 44 6.98 16.35 3.22
N SER A 45 7.03 15.96 1.95
CA SER A 45 5.84 15.43 1.25
C SER A 45 5.76 13.89 1.15
N GLY A 46 6.77 13.16 1.61
CA GLY A 46 6.74 11.68 1.56
C GLY A 46 6.72 11.04 0.15
N ALA A 47 6.65 11.87 -0.89
CA ALA A 47 6.54 11.43 -2.27
C ALA A 47 7.85 10.84 -2.78
N ALA A 48 8.05 9.55 -2.56
CA ALA A 48 9.09 8.78 -3.20
C ALA A 48 8.46 7.86 -4.23
N SER A 49 9.00 7.83 -5.44
CA SER A 49 8.44 7.01 -6.51
C SER A 49 9.54 6.28 -7.28
N GLN A 50 9.22 5.09 -7.72
CA GLN A 50 10.06 4.30 -8.61
C GLN A 50 10.18 4.91 -10.02
N PHE A 51 9.30 5.87 -10.37
CA PHE A 51 9.17 6.43 -11.71
C PHE A 51 9.58 7.90 -11.84
N LEU A 52 10.21 8.50 -10.84
CA LEU A 52 10.77 9.83 -10.97
C LEU A 52 12.22 9.73 -11.48
N ASP A 53 12.48 10.30 -12.66
CA ASP A 53 13.83 10.35 -13.25
C ASP A 53 14.74 11.43 -12.63
N THR A 54 14.24 12.18 -11.66
CA THR A 54 14.94 13.31 -11.03
C THR A 54 14.94 13.20 -9.53
N GLY A 55 16.10 13.03 -8.93
CA GLY A 55 16.24 12.92 -7.48
C GLY A 55 17.42 12.03 -7.08
N GLU A 56 17.60 11.85 -5.79
CA GLU A 56 18.56 10.90 -5.25
C GLU A 56 18.02 9.47 -5.45
N LYS A 57 18.82 8.62 -6.10
CA LYS A 57 18.50 7.20 -6.31
C LYS A 57 18.90 6.41 -5.08
N ILE A 58 17.95 5.71 -4.49
CA ILE A 58 18.17 4.86 -3.31
C ILE A 58 17.73 3.44 -3.63
N GLN A 59 18.57 2.46 -3.31
CA GLN A 59 18.19 1.04 -3.37
C GLN A 59 17.44 0.62 -2.11
N VAL A 60 16.28 -0.01 -2.29
CA VAL A 60 15.44 -0.52 -1.21
C VAL A 60 15.13 -2.00 -1.44
N PRO A 61 15.34 -2.88 -0.44
CA PRO A 61 14.91 -4.26 -0.56
C PRO A 61 13.39 -4.33 -0.63
N MET A 62 12.89 -5.08 -1.60
CA MET A 62 11.46 -5.39 -1.76
C MET A 62 11.21 -6.86 -1.44
N THR A 63 10.08 -7.13 -0.82
CA THR A 63 9.59 -8.49 -0.53
C THR A 63 8.12 -8.60 -0.90
N ARG A 64 7.62 -9.82 -1.07
CA ARG A 64 6.20 -10.08 -1.20
C ARG A 64 5.54 -9.99 0.18
N LEU A 65 4.27 -9.57 0.20
CA LEU A 65 3.52 -9.48 1.45
C LEU A 65 3.32 -10.87 2.09
N ASP A 66 3.08 -11.91 1.29
CA ASP A 66 2.96 -13.29 1.77
C ASP A 66 4.26 -13.75 2.45
N ASP A 67 5.42 -13.53 1.80
CA ASP A 67 6.73 -13.92 2.34
C ASP A 67 7.04 -13.16 3.64
N PHE A 68 6.68 -11.88 3.71
CA PHE A 68 6.84 -11.07 4.92
C PHE A 68 6.02 -11.62 6.09
N VAL A 69 4.77 -12.01 5.84
CA VAL A 69 3.87 -12.58 6.86
C VAL A 69 4.42 -13.91 7.37
N ASP A 70 4.90 -14.76 6.46
CA ASP A 70 5.47 -16.07 6.80
C ASP A 70 6.78 -15.91 7.58
N ASP A 71 7.70 -15.04 7.13
CA ASP A 71 8.98 -14.75 7.82
C ASP A 71 8.76 -14.22 9.25
N LYS A 72 7.70 -13.45 9.46
CA LYS A 72 7.32 -12.91 10.77
C LYS A 72 6.49 -13.88 11.62
N GLY A 73 6.06 -14.99 11.06
CA GLY A 73 5.21 -15.95 11.75
C GLY A 73 3.87 -15.36 12.17
N LEU A 74 3.31 -14.42 11.40
CA LEU A 74 2.04 -13.79 11.73
C LEU A 74 0.90 -14.80 11.57
N THR A 75 0.15 -14.99 12.64
CA THR A 75 -1.02 -15.88 12.65
C THR A 75 -2.35 -15.15 12.43
N ARG A 76 -2.29 -13.82 12.35
CA ARG A 76 -3.45 -12.94 12.18
C ARG A 76 -3.02 -11.63 11.50
N VAL A 77 -3.83 -11.15 10.57
CA VAL A 77 -3.76 -9.80 10.00
C VAL A 77 -5.20 -9.29 9.90
N ASP A 78 -5.52 -8.19 10.58
CA ASP A 78 -6.89 -7.67 10.68
C ASP A 78 -7.12 -6.48 9.77
N PHE A 79 -6.07 -5.71 9.53
CA PHE A 79 -6.16 -4.45 8.79
C PHE A 79 -4.89 -4.19 7.99
N ILE A 80 -5.07 -3.68 6.78
CA ILE A 80 -3.98 -3.19 5.92
C ILE A 80 -4.29 -1.76 5.50
N LYS A 81 -3.36 -0.82 5.71
CA LYS A 81 -3.37 0.48 5.05
C LYS A 81 -2.34 0.45 3.93
N ALA A 82 -2.74 0.77 2.72
CA ALA A 82 -1.85 0.91 1.57
C ALA A 82 -2.05 2.28 0.92
N ASP A 83 -0.96 3.04 0.85
CA ASP A 83 -0.86 4.37 0.28
C ASP A 83 0.59 4.49 -0.23
N ILE A 84 0.83 3.93 -1.40
CA ILE A 84 2.17 3.64 -1.93
C ILE A 84 2.36 4.10 -3.38
N GLU A 85 1.56 5.12 -3.76
CA GLU A 85 1.74 5.92 -4.96
C GLU A 85 1.74 5.10 -6.27
N GLY A 86 0.85 4.06 -6.35
CA GLY A 86 0.63 3.20 -7.52
C GLY A 86 1.13 1.76 -7.38
N GLY A 87 1.83 1.43 -6.29
CA GLY A 87 2.29 0.06 -6.02
C GLY A 87 1.21 -0.90 -5.47
N GLU A 88 -0.01 -0.42 -5.30
CA GLU A 88 -1.11 -1.11 -4.61
C GLU A 88 -1.45 -2.47 -5.25
N LEU A 89 -1.53 -2.51 -6.59
CA LEU A 89 -1.80 -3.77 -7.29
C LEU A 89 -0.67 -4.80 -7.11
N ALA A 90 0.58 -4.35 -7.09
CA ALA A 90 1.72 -5.23 -6.83
C ALA A 90 1.71 -5.77 -5.40
N LEU A 91 1.37 -4.91 -4.40
CA LEU A 91 1.18 -5.32 -3.01
C LEU A 91 0.09 -6.39 -2.91
N LEU A 92 -1.09 -6.19 -3.52
CA LEU A 92 -2.20 -7.13 -3.48
C LEU A 92 -1.85 -8.47 -4.14
N ARG A 93 -1.12 -8.45 -5.27
CA ARG A 93 -0.61 -9.66 -5.93
C ARG A 93 0.47 -10.39 -5.11
N GLY A 94 1.28 -9.63 -4.36
CA GLY A 94 2.25 -10.20 -3.44
C GLY A 94 1.65 -10.76 -2.15
N GLY A 95 0.38 -10.47 -1.86
CA GLY A 95 -0.36 -10.87 -0.65
C GLY A 95 -1.56 -11.78 -0.92
N GLU A 96 -1.58 -12.54 -2.00
CA GLU A 96 -2.75 -13.35 -2.39
C GLU A 96 -3.13 -14.41 -1.35
N GLN A 97 -2.15 -15.06 -0.73
CA GLN A 97 -2.39 -16.06 0.31
C GLN A 97 -2.88 -15.40 1.60
N LEU A 98 -2.27 -14.27 1.99
CA LEU A 98 -2.70 -13.46 3.14
C LEU A 98 -4.15 -13.03 3.00
N LEU A 99 -4.50 -12.45 1.85
CA LEU A 99 -5.86 -11.94 1.57
C LEU A 99 -6.90 -13.06 1.65
N THR A 100 -6.56 -14.25 1.15
CA THR A 100 -7.44 -15.43 1.17
C THR A 100 -7.54 -16.06 2.56
N LYS A 101 -6.46 -16.03 3.34
CA LYS A 101 -6.37 -16.72 4.64
C LYS A 101 -6.93 -15.87 5.78
N PHE A 102 -6.59 -14.59 5.82
CA PHE A 102 -6.89 -13.73 6.96
C PHE A 102 -8.06 -12.76 6.72
N HIS A 103 -8.40 -12.49 5.46
CA HIS A 103 -9.49 -11.59 5.08
C HIS A 103 -9.45 -10.24 5.83
N PRO A 104 -8.30 -9.52 5.83
CA PRO A 104 -8.20 -8.25 6.55
C PRO A 104 -9.12 -7.19 5.95
N THR A 105 -9.56 -6.22 6.74
CA THR A 105 -10.09 -4.97 6.22
C THR A 105 -8.95 -4.18 5.56
N ILE A 106 -9.19 -3.57 4.40
CA ILE A 106 -8.15 -2.88 3.62
C ILE A 106 -8.57 -1.44 3.39
N LEU A 107 -7.76 -0.50 3.85
CA LEU A 107 -7.82 0.91 3.48
C LEU A 107 -6.74 1.18 2.45
N ILE A 108 -7.13 1.55 1.24
CA ILE A 108 -6.23 1.67 0.11
C ILE A 108 -6.48 2.99 -0.64
N GLU A 109 -5.41 3.71 -1.02
CA GLU A 109 -5.53 4.84 -1.91
C GLU A 109 -5.43 4.36 -3.36
N ILE A 110 -6.36 4.81 -4.20
CA ILE A 110 -6.36 4.51 -5.64
C ILE A 110 -6.42 5.83 -6.39
N VAL A 111 -5.37 6.12 -7.14
CA VAL A 111 -5.26 7.36 -7.94
C VAL A 111 -4.85 6.99 -9.36
N ASP A 112 -5.67 7.38 -10.33
CA ASP A 112 -5.52 6.97 -11.73
C ASP A 112 -4.13 7.28 -12.31
N ILE A 113 -3.62 8.50 -12.10
CA ILE A 113 -2.28 8.86 -12.61
C ILE A 113 -1.15 8.03 -11.99
N HIS A 114 -1.32 7.56 -10.76
CA HIS A 114 -0.36 6.67 -10.11
C HIS A 114 -0.47 5.25 -10.70
N CYS A 115 -1.68 4.72 -10.84
CA CYS A 115 -1.93 3.42 -11.48
C CYS A 115 -1.33 3.36 -12.88
N GLN A 116 -1.56 4.38 -13.71
CA GLN A 116 -1.04 4.46 -15.08
C GLN A 116 0.49 4.39 -15.14
N ARG A 117 1.21 5.01 -14.19
CA ARG A 117 2.67 4.95 -14.11
C ARG A 117 3.17 3.52 -13.90
N PHE A 118 2.40 2.69 -13.20
CA PHE A 118 2.69 1.27 -12.95
C PHE A 118 2.08 0.34 -14.00
N GLY A 119 1.47 0.87 -15.06
CA GLY A 119 0.96 0.10 -16.20
C GLY A 119 -0.34 -0.66 -15.93
N HIS A 120 -1.16 -0.18 -15.00
CA HIS A 120 -2.48 -0.72 -14.69
C HIS A 120 -3.51 0.40 -14.48
N SER A 121 -4.77 0.04 -14.35
CA SER A 121 -5.87 0.97 -14.11
C SER A 121 -6.38 0.89 -12.65
N PRO A 122 -7.15 1.89 -12.18
CA PRO A 122 -7.90 1.81 -10.93
C PRO A 122 -8.81 0.58 -10.84
N GLU A 123 -9.44 0.20 -11.96
CA GLU A 123 -10.30 -0.97 -12.07
C GLU A 123 -9.55 -2.27 -11.85
N ASP A 124 -8.27 -2.37 -12.23
CA ASP A 124 -7.44 -3.54 -11.97
C ASP A 124 -7.23 -3.77 -10.47
N VAL A 125 -7.01 -2.70 -9.70
CA VAL A 125 -6.89 -2.74 -8.23
C VAL A 125 -8.22 -3.16 -7.61
N TYR A 126 -9.31 -2.51 -8.02
CA TYR A 126 -10.67 -2.81 -7.55
C TYR A 126 -11.05 -4.27 -7.83
N ASN A 127 -10.90 -4.72 -9.07
CA ASN A 127 -11.25 -6.08 -9.49
C ASN A 127 -10.40 -7.15 -8.82
N CYS A 128 -9.13 -6.84 -8.50
CA CYS A 128 -8.26 -7.74 -7.75
C CYS A 128 -8.86 -8.09 -6.37
N LEU A 129 -9.42 -7.11 -5.67
CA LEU A 129 -10.05 -7.31 -4.35
C LEU A 129 -11.46 -7.90 -4.46
N VAL A 130 -12.28 -7.40 -5.37
CA VAL A 130 -13.64 -7.94 -5.57
C VAL A 130 -13.59 -9.40 -5.99
N GLY A 131 -12.64 -9.79 -6.85
CA GLY A 131 -12.41 -11.18 -7.25
C GLY A 131 -12.00 -12.11 -6.09
N LYS A 132 -11.61 -11.54 -4.95
CA LYS A 132 -11.26 -12.27 -3.71
C LYS A 132 -12.36 -12.17 -2.64
N GLY A 133 -13.56 -11.72 -3.00
CA GLY A 133 -14.72 -11.65 -2.11
C GLY A 133 -14.76 -10.42 -1.21
N TYR A 134 -14.18 -9.30 -1.65
CA TYR A 134 -14.29 -8.03 -0.95
C TYR A 134 -15.39 -7.14 -1.53
N THR A 135 -15.98 -6.32 -0.69
CA THR A 135 -16.83 -5.19 -1.09
C THR A 135 -16.10 -3.90 -0.82
N GLY A 136 -15.97 -3.04 -1.84
CA GLY A 136 -15.29 -1.76 -1.75
C GLY A 136 -16.26 -0.58 -1.63
N ARG A 137 -15.92 0.42 -0.82
CA ARG A 137 -16.60 1.70 -0.70
C ARG A 137 -15.60 2.84 -0.76
N HIS A 138 -15.97 3.95 -1.40
CA HIS A 138 -15.16 5.15 -1.45
C HIS A 138 -15.33 5.98 -0.18
N ILE A 139 -14.26 6.56 0.31
CA ILE A 139 -14.28 7.50 1.43
C ILE A 139 -14.28 8.92 0.86
N THR A 140 -15.37 9.65 1.05
CA THR A 140 -15.49 11.03 0.59
C THR A 140 -14.59 11.99 1.39
N ALA A 141 -14.41 13.22 0.91
CA ALA A 141 -13.68 14.26 1.63
C ALA A 141 -14.31 14.60 3.00
N GLN A 142 -15.58 14.28 3.20
CA GLN A 142 -16.31 14.43 4.47
C GLN A 142 -16.16 13.22 5.40
N GLY A 143 -15.46 12.15 4.94
CA GLY A 143 -15.28 10.91 5.69
C GLY A 143 -16.45 9.94 5.59
N GLU A 144 -17.38 10.17 4.66
CA GLU A 144 -18.52 9.29 4.44
C GLU A 144 -18.13 8.11 3.54
N LEU A 145 -18.68 6.92 3.82
CA LEU A 145 -18.55 5.74 2.99
C LEU A 145 -19.69 5.71 1.97
N VAL A 146 -19.35 5.72 0.69
CA VAL A 146 -20.31 5.65 -0.41
C VAL A 146 -20.05 4.43 -1.27
N ASP A 147 -21.12 3.81 -1.74
CA ASP A 147 -21.05 2.67 -2.64
C ASP A 147 -20.45 3.10 -3.99
N LEU A 148 -19.76 2.17 -4.63
CA LEU A 148 -19.04 2.42 -5.87
C LEU A 148 -19.84 1.99 -7.10
N ASP A 149 -19.76 2.81 -8.16
CA ASP A 149 -19.97 2.33 -9.53
C ASP A 149 -18.61 1.83 -10.07
N PRO A 150 -18.42 0.52 -10.27
CA PRO A 150 -17.14 -0.01 -10.75
C PRO A 150 -16.69 0.53 -12.12
N ARG A 151 -17.59 1.17 -12.86
CA ARG A 151 -17.31 1.77 -14.17
C ARG A 151 -16.73 3.19 -14.06
N HIS A 152 -16.79 3.78 -12.87
CA HIS A 152 -16.35 5.15 -12.62
C HIS A 152 -15.78 5.26 -11.21
N LEU A 153 -14.56 4.79 -11.03
CA LEU A 153 -13.87 4.88 -9.75
C LEU A 153 -13.28 6.29 -9.59
N PRO A 154 -13.65 7.04 -8.53
CA PRO A 154 -13.01 8.32 -8.24
C PRO A 154 -11.57 8.09 -7.76
N ASN A 155 -10.73 9.14 -7.83
CA ASN A 155 -9.45 9.12 -7.12
C ASN A 155 -9.68 9.27 -5.61
N GLY A 156 -8.87 8.60 -4.79
CA GLY A 156 -8.88 8.77 -3.34
C GLY A 156 -8.80 7.48 -2.54
N ASN A 157 -9.34 7.53 -1.33
CA ASN A 157 -9.28 6.42 -0.39
C ASN A 157 -10.51 5.52 -0.49
N PHE A 158 -10.26 4.22 -0.41
CA PHE A 158 -11.28 3.17 -0.48
C PHE A 158 -11.14 2.25 0.72
N LEU A 159 -12.29 1.87 1.29
CA LEU A 159 -12.36 0.83 2.30
C LEU A 159 -12.92 -0.44 1.66
N PHE A 160 -12.16 -1.52 1.74
CA PHE A 160 -12.58 -2.85 1.32
C PHE A 160 -12.77 -3.74 2.54
N GLU A 161 -13.93 -4.36 2.62
CA GLU A 161 -14.29 -5.29 3.69
C GLU A 161 -14.60 -6.66 3.09
N PRO A 162 -14.18 -7.77 3.74
CA PRO A 162 -14.55 -9.10 3.28
C PRO A 162 -16.07 -9.28 3.34
N GLN A 163 -16.63 -9.91 2.32
CA GLN A 163 -18.05 -10.25 2.31
C GLN A 163 -18.33 -11.28 3.41
N SER A 164 -19.35 -11.01 4.21
CA SER A 164 -19.84 -11.99 5.19
C SER A 164 -20.33 -13.24 4.46
N SER A 165 -19.80 -14.39 4.85
CA SER A 165 -20.22 -15.70 4.34
C SER A 165 -21.63 -16.02 4.81
#